data_a8263db110b0e89f2f2272e86bbd948a
#
_entry.id   a8263db110b0e89f2f2272e86bbd948a
#
_cell.length_a   1.000
_cell.length_b   1.000
_cell.length_c   1.000
_cell.angle_alpha   90.00
_cell.angle_beta   90.00
_cell.angle_gamma   90.00
#
_symmetry.space_group_name_H-M   'P 1'
#
loop_
_entity.id
_entity.type
_entity.pdbx_description
1 polymer ?
#
loop_
_entity_poly.entity_id
_entity_poly.type
_entity_poly.pdbx_seq_one_letter_code
_entity_poly.pdbx_strand_id
1 'polypeptide(L)'
;MKFAIIAAGDGSRLAQEGITEPKPLVKVRGERLIDRLIRIFMGNNATEIVVICNEQMSDVASHLKMIQGKGLNGLPVPLRFVVKSTPSSMHSFYELRNFLRDDPSILTTVDTIFDESEFHDYVLSFQDKIAQGTAALMGVTDYIDDEKPLYVGVDNVMRINGYYDTPQADSHFISAGIYGLTAPSLDILEACIEKGESRMRNFQRALVAAGLQIEAYPLTKVFDIDHIDDIRKADCCKGKTLLIQRAACYSPNSEEKDLAILQEVGSLLEDATIISEDDFVNRFSTYNQSVSSESVESVNVYYQIISMARSPKALDILEQLEQRGIRVLNPSVGIRACQRSNVDKVMRENYLPLPPDKGDDGYWVKRADTAAQSKEDVCFCHDWSEVEKIKSTFMQRGITDVVTQAHVKGDVVKFYGVEGTGFFRYYYSGDDTETKFGDEERNGKPRYYSFSSSNLQADAEKLACLLQTPIYGGDAIVREDGSYVIIDFNDFPSFSRCREEAAKAIVGRMKQKVEVSRKSSLNEKCKDDMNSRS
;
A
#
# COMPACT_ATOMS: atom_id res chain seq x y z
N MET A 1 -23.95 1.13 -10.84
CA MET A 1 -23.78 -0.13 -11.59
C MET A 1 -23.64 -1.26 -10.60
N LYS A 2 -24.20 -2.44 -10.89
CA LYS A 2 -24.08 -3.64 -10.05
C LYS A 2 -22.85 -4.45 -10.43
N PHE A 3 -22.29 -5.16 -9.46
CA PHE A 3 -21.17 -6.08 -9.68
C PHE A 3 -21.50 -7.47 -9.12
N ALA A 4 -21.03 -8.50 -9.80
CA ALA A 4 -21.31 -9.88 -9.41
C ALA A 4 -20.01 -10.71 -9.35
N ILE A 5 -19.93 -11.59 -8.34
CA ILE A 5 -18.77 -12.48 -8.13
C ILE A 5 -19.25 -13.93 -8.07
N ILE A 6 -18.72 -14.76 -8.95
CA ILE A 6 -18.85 -16.22 -8.84
C ILE A 6 -17.72 -16.74 -7.94
N ALA A 7 -18.08 -17.16 -6.73
CA ALA A 7 -17.16 -17.69 -5.72
C ALA A 7 -17.55 -19.12 -5.27
N ALA A 8 -18.26 -19.86 -6.14
CA ALA A 8 -18.81 -21.20 -5.82
C ALA A 8 -17.95 -22.37 -6.33
N GLY A 9 -16.79 -22.11 -6.92
CA GLY A 9 -15.86 -23.14 -7.41
C GLY A 9 -15.16 -23.88 -6.27
N ASP A 10 -14.98 -25.21 -6.42
CA ASP A 10 -14.47 -26.08 -5.35
C ASP A 10 -12.99 -25.86 -4.95
N GLY A 11 -12.19 -25.16 -5.79
CA GLY A 11 -10.77 -24.91 -5.51
C GLY A 11 -9.92 -26.18 -5.41
N SER A 12 -10.37 -27.29 -6.03
CA SER A 12 -9.81 -28.62 -5.85
C SER A 12 -8.32 -28.73 -6.23
N ARG A 13 -7.85 -27.96 -7.21
CA ARG A 13 -6.43 -27.93 -7.64
C ARG A 13 -5.54 -27.37 -6.53
N LEU A 14 -5.88 -26.21 -5.98
CA LEU A 14 -5.16 -25.60 -4.85
C LEU A 14 -5.16 -26.51 -3.61
N ALA A 15 -6.29 -27.19 -3.35
CA ALA A 15 -6.41 -28.16 -2.25
C ALA A 15 -5.47 -29.37 -2.44
N GLN A 16 -5.31 -29.88 -3.67
CA GLN A 16 -4.36 -30.94 -4.00
C GLN A 16 -2.90 -30.52 -3.81
N GLU A 17 -2.60 -29.24 -3.97
CA GLU A 17 -1.27 -28.64 -3.75
C GLU A 17 -1.02 -28.21 -2.30
N GLY A 18 -1.96 -28.51 -1.37
CA GLY A 18 -1.79 -28.29 0.07
C GLY A 18 -2.38 -27.01 0.62
N ILE A 19 -3.11 -26.24 -0.18
CA ILE A 19 -3.87 -25.06 0.30
C ILE A 19 -5.17 -25.55 0.92
N THR A 20 -5.31 -25.42 2.25
CA THR A 20 -6.50 -25.86 3.00
C THR A 20 -7.60 -24.82 3.07
N GLU A 21 -7.28 -23.55 2.81
CA GLU A 21 -8.27 -22.47 2.80
C GLU A 21 -9.15 -22.55 1.54
N PRO A 22 -10.49 -22.29 1.65
CA PRO A 22 -11.36 -22.14 0.49
C PRO A 22 -10.83 -21.06 -0.46
N LYS A 23 -10.88 -21.32 -1.78
CA LYS A 23 -10.32 -20.44 -2.82
C LYS A 23 -10.68 -18.96 -2.62
N PRO A 24 -11.93 -18.55 -2.29
CA PRO A 24 -12.27 -17.14 -2.07
C PRO A 24 -11.51 -16.48 -0.90
N LEU A 25 -11.04 -17.26 0.08
CA LEU A 25 -10.29 -16.77 1.24
C LEU A 25 -8.78 -16.86 1.08
N VAL A 26 -8.29 -17.48 0.02
CA VAL A 26 -6.86 -17.51 -0.33
C VAL A 26 -6.35 -16.09 -0.47
N LYS A 27 -5.17 -15.83 0.08
CA LYS A 27 -4.56 -14.50 0.07
C LYS A 27 -3.55 -14.36 -1.05
N VAL A 28 -3.69 -13.26 -1.79
CA VAL A 28 -2.72 -12.75 -2.74
C VAL A 28 -2.27 -11.38 -2.24
N ARG A 29 -0.98 -11.15 -2.10
CA ARG A 29 -0.41 -9.92 -1.51
C ARG A 29 -0.94 -9.60 -0.10
N GLY A 30 -1.34 -10.63 0.65
CA GLY A 30 -1.90 -10.46 2.00
C GLY A 30 -3.40 -10.16 2.06
N GLU A 31 -4.06 -9.86 0.94
CA GLU A 31 -5.51 -9.62 0.83
C GLU A 31 -6.22 -10.87 0.31
N ARG A 32 -7.39 -11.22 0.86
CA ARG A 32 -8.20 -12.34 0.35
C ARG A 32 -8.74 -12.02 -1.05
N LEU A 33 -8.83 -13.03 -1.91
CA LEU A 33 -9.35 -12.85 -3.28
C LEU A 33 -10.74 -12.19 -3.29
N ILE A 34 -11.63 -12.61 -2.40
CA ILE A 34 -12.97 -12.03 -2.29
C ILE A 34 -12.95 -10.59 -1.78
N ASP A 35 -12.10 -10.28 -0.80
CA ASP A 35 -11.97 -8.93 -0.22
C ASP A 35 -11.39 -7.97 -1.28
N ARG A 36 -10.41 -8.44 -2.07
CA ARG A 36 -9.83 -7.70 -3.19
C ARG A 36 -10.89 -7.27 -4.20
N LEU A 37 -11.73 -8.20 -4.68
CA LEU A 37 -12.78 -7.87 -5.65
C LEU A 37 -13.82 -6.92 -5.05
N ILE A 38 -14.27 -7.15 -3.81
CA ILE A 38 -15.20 -6.24 -3.13
C ILE A 38 -14.62 -4.83 -3.03
N ARG A 39 -13.34 -4.70 -2.64
CA ARG A 39 -12.65 -3.41 -2.57
C ARG A 39 -12.58 -2.74 -3.94
N ILE A 40 -12.18 -3.47 -4.99
CA ILE A 40 -12.12 -2.94 -6.36
C ILE A 40 -13.50 -2.45 -6.82
N PHE A 41 -14.55 -3.20 -6.57
CA PHE A 41 -15.90 -2.84 -6.97
C PHE A 41 -16.43 -1.62 -6.20
N MET A 42 -16.13 -1.51 -4.90
CA MET A 42 -16.41 -0.31 -4.12
C MET A 42 -15.68 0.92 -4.67
N GLY A 43 -14.42 0.75 -5.08
CA GLY A 43 -13.64 1.80 -5.75
C GLY A 43 -14.22 2.21 -7.12
N ASN A 44 -15.02 1.35 -7.75
CA ASN A 44 -15.74 1.62 -8.99
C ASN A 44 -17.22 2.01 -8.78
N ASN A 45 -17.54 2.56 -7.61
CA ASN A 45 -18.88 3.09 -7.27
C ASN A 45 -19.99 2.02 -7.39
N ALA A 46 -19.73 0.81 -6.87
CA ALA A 46 -20.73 -0.26 -6.85
C ALA A 46 -22.01 0.19 -6.12
N THR A 47 -23.15 0.11 -6.79
CA THR A 47 -24.46 0.32 -6.16
C THR A 47 -24.94 -0.90 -5.40
N GLU A 48 -24.56 -2.09 -5.86
CA GLU A 48 -24.78 -3.38 -5.21
C GLU A 48 -23.69 -4.36 -5.66
N ILE A 49 -23.19 -5.17 -4.73
CA ILE A 49 -22.27 -6.29 -5.00
C ILE A 49 -22.99 -7.58 -4.65
N VAL A 50 -23.11 -8.48 -5.62
CA VAL A 50 -23.81 -9.76 -5.46
C VAL A 50 -22.82 -10.92 -5.58
N VAL A 51 -22.75 -11.77 -4.56
CA VAL A 51 -21.80 -12.90 -4.52
C VAL A 51 -22.56 -14.21 -4.44
N ILE A 52 -22.12 -15.23 -5.18
CA ILE A 52 -22.56 -16.61 -4.94
C ILE A 52 -21.39 -17.44 -4.42
N CYS A 53 -21.60 -18.15 -3.31
CA CYS A 53 -20.64 -19.09 -2.75
C CYS A 53 -21.26 -20.49 -2.56
N ASN A 54 -20.40 -21.50 -2.45
CA ASN A 54 -20.80 -22.89 -2.29
C ASN A 54 -21.29 -23.16 -0.86
N GLU A 55 -22.32 -23.99 -0.69
CA GLU A 55 -22.86 -24.43 0.61
C GLU A 55 -21.84 -25.15 1.49
N GLN A 56 -20.86 -25.83 0.88
CA GLN A 56 -19.79 -26.52 1.59
C GLN A 56 -18.73 -25.58 2.17
N MET A 57 -18.74 -24.30 1.78
CA MET A 57 -17.76 -23.29 2.22
C MET A 57 -18.32 -22.39 3.33
N SER A 58 -18.60 -22.98 4.52
CA SER A 58 -19.17 -22.26 5.67
C SER A 58 -18.34 -21.03 6.08
N ASP A 59 -17.02 -21.10 5.95
CA ASP A 59 -16.09 -20.01 6.32
C ASP A 59 -16.24 -18.82 5.38
N VAL A 60 -16.46 -19.08 4.08
CA VAL A 60 -16.73 -18.01 3.07
C VAL A 60 -18.05 -17.32 3.39
N ALA A 61 -19.13 -18.11 3.65
CA ALA A 61 -20.43 -17.55 4.00
C ALA A 61 -20.38 -16.73 5.31
N SER A 62 -19.63 -17.21 6.31
CA SER A 62 -19.42 -16.51 7.57
C SER A 62 -18.64 -15.19 7.37
N HIS A 63 -17.62 -15.20 6.51
CA HIS A 63 -16.85 -14.03 6.16
C HIS A 63 -17.70 -12.98 5.41
N LEU A 64 -18.47 -13.39 4.41
CA LEU A 64 -19.40 -12.50 3.68
C LEU A 64 -20.47 -11.91 4.62
N LYS A 65 -21.00 -12.68 5.57
CA LYS A 65 -21.93 -12.18 6.58
C LYS A 65 -21.28 -11.13 7.50
N MET A 66 -20.01 -11.32 7.85
CA MET A 66 -19.24 -10.33 8.61
C MET A 66 -19.09 -9.03 7.81
N ILE A 67 -18.72 -9.11 6.53
CA ILE A 67 -18.60 -7.92 5.65
C ILE A 67 -19.96 -7.22 5.51
N GLN A 68 -21.03 -7.96 5.31
CA GLN A 68 -22.38 -7.40 5.20
C GLN A 68 -22.80 -6.63 6.46
N GLY A 69 -22.42 -7.12 7.65
CA GLY A 69 -22.79 -6.50 8.93
C GLY A 69 -21.84 -5.40 9.41
N LYS A 70 -20.54 -5.53 9.15
CA LYS A 70 -19.48 -4.64 9.69
C LYS A 70 -18.76 -3.82 8.62
N GLY A 71 -19.02 -4.11 7.35
CA GLY A 71 -18.26 -3.56 6.24
C GLY A 71 -16.91 -4.22 6.01
N LEU A 72 -16.20 -3.74 4.99
CA LEU A 72 -14.83 -4.12 4.68
C LEU A 72 -13.91 -2.96 5.06
N ASN A 73 -12.90 -3.22 5.88
CA ASN A 73 -11.96 -2.21 6.38
C ASN A 73 -12.65 -0.98 7.04
N GLY A 74 -13.78 -1.22 7.73
CA GLY A 74 -14.56 -0.16 8.38
C GLY A 74 -15.51 0.62 7.46
N LEU A 75 -15.52 0.35 6.15
CA LEU A 75 -16.42 0.98 5.18
C LEU A 75 -17.64 0.09 4.93
N PRO A 76 -18.87 0.63 4.96
CA PRO A 76 -20.08 -0.11 4.61
C PRO A 76 -20.01 -0.63 3.18
N VAL A 77 -20.44 -1.89 2.97
CA VAL A 77 -20.46 -2.52 1.64
C VAL A 77 -21.91 -2.86 1.28
N PRO A 78 -22.43 -2.45 0.11
CA PRO A 78 -23.75 -2.82 -0.36
C PRO A 78 -23.74 -4.27 -0.86
N LEU A 79 -23.48 -5.22 0.06
CA LEU A 79 -23.27 -6.63 -0.21
C LEU A 79 -24.53 -7.44 -0.06
N ARG A 80 -24.85 -8.24 -1.08
CA ARG A 80 -25.81 -9.34 -1.03
C ARG A 80 -25.11 -10.63 -1.42
N PHE A 81 -25.44 -11.75 -0.83
CA PHE A 81 -24.86 -13.03 -1.24
C PHE A 81 -25.86 -14.17 -1.19
N VAL A 82 -25.61 -15.16 -2.04
CA VAL A 82 -26.35 -16.41 -2.17
C VAL A 82 -25.42 -17.56 -1.78
N VAL A 83 -25.90 -18.47 -0.93
CA VAL A 83 -25.18 -19.69 -0.57
C VAL A 83 -25.88 -20.85 -1.28
N LYS A 84 -25.25 -21.38 -2.32
CA LYS A 84 -25.82 -22.45 -3.14
C LYS A 84 -24.75 -23.19 -3.92
N SER A 85 -24.76 -24.52 -3.84
CA SER A 85 -23.96 -25.39 -4.69
C SER A 85 -24.60 -25.52 -6.07
N THR A 86 -23.83 -25.31 -7.12
CA THR A 86 -24.31 -25.34 -8.50
C THR A 86 -23.41 -26.21 -9.38
N PRO A 87 -23.96 -26.81 -10.46
CA PRO A 87 -23.20 -27.72 -11.33
C PRO A 87 -22.06 -27.04 -12.11
N SER A 88 -22.12 -25.72 -12.32
CA SER A 88 -21.12 -24.98 -13.09
C SER A 88 -21.19 -23.47 -12.82
N SER A 89 -20.16 -22.72 -13.29
CA SER A 89 -20.14 -21.25 -13.22
C SER A 89 -21.32 -20.60 -13.95
N MET A 90 -21.81 -21.18 -15.04
CA MET A 90 -23.00 -20.68 -15.73
C MET A 90 -24.26 -20.83 -14.89
N HIS A 91 -24.42 -21.94 -14.17
CA HIS A 91 -25.53 -22.11 -13.22
C HIS A 91 -25.40 -21.17 -12.02
N SER A 92 -24.19 -20.93 -11.54
CA SER A 92 -23.94 -19.91 -10.51
C SER A 92 -24.37 -18.53 -10.98
N PHE A 93 -24.02 -18.16 -12.21
CA PHE A 93 -24.48 -16.90 -12.79
C PHE A 93 -26.01 -16.83 -12.94
N TYR A 94 -26.64 -17.93 -13.35
CA TYR A 94 -28.09 -18.02 -13.45
C TYR A 94 -28.81 -17.77 -12.11
N GLU A 95 -28.25 -18.24 -11.00
CA GLU A 95 -28.79 -17.96 -9.66
C GLU A 95 -28.72 -16.48 -9.29
N LEU A 96 -27.75 -15.74 -9.82
CA LEU A 96 -27.60 -14.29 -9.57
C LEU A 96 -28.48 -13.40 -10.45
N ARG A 97 -29.04 -13.91 -11.56
CA ARG A 97 -29.72 -13.13 -12.60
C ARG A 97 -30.82 -12.20 -12.10
N ASN A 98 -31.60 -12.64 -11.11
CA ASN A 98 -32.71 -11.84 -10.58
C ASN A 98 -32.26 -10.59 -9.84
N PHE A 99 -31.03 -10.56 -9.34
CA PHE A 99 -30.44 -9.40 -8.69
C PHE A 99 -29.80 -8.42 -9.71
N LEU A 100 -29.53 -8.90 -10.92
CA LEU A 100 -28.78 -8.17 -11.94
C LEU A 100 -29.66 -7.59 -13.07
N ARG A 101 -30.93 -8.00 -13.16
CA ARG A 101 -31.80 -7.70 -14.29
C ARG A 101 -32.14 -6.20 -14.47
N ASP A 102 -32.25 -5.46 -13.34
CA ASP A 102 -32.72 -4.10 -13.36
C ASP A 102 -31.66 -3.06 -13.75
N ASP A 103 -30.40 -3.43 -13.67
CA ASP A 103 -29.26 -2.53 -13.92
C ASP A 103 -28.16 -3.23 -14.73
N PRO A 104 -27.39 -2.49 -15.55
CA PRO A 104 -26.17 -3.04 -16.14
C PRO A 104 -25.22 -3.56 -15.06
N SER A 105 -24.60 -4.71 -15.30
CA SER A 105 -23.78 -5.38 -14.33
C SER A 105 -22.47 -5.89 -14.89
N ILE A 106 -21.43 -5.96 -14.05
CA ILE A 106 -20.16 -6.59 -14.40
C ILE A 106 -20.02 -7.86 -13.55
N LEU A 107 -19.80 -8.98 -14.23
CA LEU A 107 -19.59 -10.30 -13.64
C LEU A 107 -18.14 -10.74 -13.82
N THR A 108 -17.55 -11.33 -12.77
CA THR A 108 -16.26 -12.03 -12.85
C THR A 108 -16.22 -13.22 -11.88
N THR A 109 -15.21 -14.08 -12.02
CA THR A 109 -14.91 -15.13 -11.04
C THR A 109 -14.00 -14.62 -9.94
N VAL A 110 -14.05 -15.24 -8.76
CA VAL A 110 -13.33 -14.76 -7.56
C VAL A 110 -11.82 -14.82 -7.70
N ASP A 111 -11.32 -15.65 -8.58
CA ASP A 111 -9.92 -16.00 -8.81
C ASP A 111 -9.26 -15.20 -9.94
N THR A 112 -10.02 -14.40 -10.67
CA THR A 112 -9.50 -13.62 -11.79
C THR A 112 -8.64 -12.45 -11.31
N ILE A 113 -7.38 -12.45 -11.74
CA ILE A 113 -6.39 -11.41 -11.46
C ILE A 113 -6.22 -10.53 -12.70
N PHE A 114 -6.33 -9.24 -12.50
CA PHE A 114 -6.20 -8.20 -13.53
C PHE A 114 -5.59 -6.93 -12.93
N ASP A 115 -5.12 -6.02 -13.78
CA ASP A 115 -4.71 -4.68 -13.37
C ASP A 115 -5.93 -3.84 -12.98
N GLU A 116 -5.88 -3.22 -11.80
CA GLU A 116 -7.02 -2.49 -11.22
C GLU A 116 -7.32 -1.19 -11.98
N SER A 117 -6.31 -0.55 -12.59
CA SER A 117 -6.51 0.65 -13.39
C SER A 117 -7.16 0.33 -14.73
N GLU A 118 -6.71 -0.73 -15.41
CA GLU A 118 -7.34 -1.19 -16.64
C GLU A 118 -8.79 -1.64 -16.41
N PHE A 119 -9.05 -2.25 -15.24
CA PHE A 119 -10.43 -2.61 -14.86
C PHE A 119 -11.30 -1.36 -14.65
N HIS A 120 -10.76 -0.30 -14.05
CA HIS A 120 -11.47 0.97 -13.92
C HIS A 120 -11.84 1.55 -15.31
N ASP A 121 -10.88 1.60 -16.23
CA ASP A 121 -11.09 2.08 -17.59
C ASP A 121 -12.11 1.20 -18.34
N TYR A 122 -12.07 -0.12 -18.11
CA TYR A 122 -13.07 -1.05 -18.62
C TYR A 122 -14.49 -0.71 -18.11
N VAL A 123 -14.64 -0.40 -16.80
CA VAL A 123 -15.93 -0.01 -16.21
C VAL A 123 -16.46 1.27 -16.86
N LEU A 124 -15.61 2.29 -17.05
CA LEU A 124 -15.98 3.53 -17.73
C LEU A 124 -16.38 3.29 -19.18
N SER A 125 -15.56 2.51 -19.91
CA SER A 125 -15.86 2.14 -21.28
C SER A 125 -17.19 1.39 -21.41
N PHE A 126 -17.51 0.51 -20.48
CA PHE A 126 -18.79 -0.21 -20.47
C PHE A 126 -19.97 0.75 -20.28
N GLN A 127 -19.87 1.73 -19.39
CA GLN A 127 -20.90 2.76 -19.19
C GLN A 127 -21.16 3.54 -20.49
N ASP A 128 -20.10 3.94 -21.20
CA ASP A 128 -20.22 4.67 -22.47
C ASP A 128 -20.82 3.80 -23.58
N LYS A 129 -20.41 2.52 -23.65
CA LYS A 129 -20.89 1.57 -24.67
C LYS A 129 -22.36 1.20 -24.51
N ILE A 130 -22.87 1.12 -23.27
CA ILE A 130 -24.30 0.91 -23.00
C ILE A 130 -25.12 2.03 -23.63
N ALA A 131 -24.68 3.28 -23.50
CA ALA A 131 -25.37 4.43 -24.09
C ALA A 131 -25.41 4.37 -25.64
N GLN A 132 -24.49 3.60 -26.26
CA GLN A 132 -24.41 3.36 -27.70
C GLN A 132 -25.16 2.10 -28.16
N GLY A 133 -25.83 1.39 -27.24
CA GLY A 133 -26.64 0.20 -27.54
C GLY A 133 -25.89 -1.12 -27.46
N THR A 134 -24.66 -1.16 -26.94
CA THR A 134 -23.91 -2.39 -26.74
C THR A 134 -24.60 -3.26 -25.68
N ALA A 135 -24.92 -4.50 -26.03
CA ALA A 135 -25.59 -5.45 -25.15
C ALA A 135 -24.63 -6.11 -24.15
N ALA A 136 -23.36 -6.28 -24.56
CA ALA A 136 -22.31 -6.81 -23.68
C ALA A 136 -20.94 -6.28 -24.08
N LEU A 137 -20.09 -6.00 -23.07
CA LEU A 137 -18.66 -5.70 -23.23
C LEU A 137 -17.86 -6.82 -22.57
N MET A 138 -17.03 -7.53 -23.35
CA MET A 138 -16.27 -8.67 -22.88
C MET A 138 -14.81 -8.29 -22.69
N GLY A 139 -14.28 -8.50 -21.46
CA GLY A 139 -12.85 -8.41 -21.23
C GLY A 139 -12.12 -9.50 -22.01
N VAL A 140 -11.08 -9.11 -22.76
CA VAL A 140 -10.21 -10.02 -23.52
C VAL A 140 -8.75 -9.69 -23.24
N THR A 141 -7.86 -10.68 -23.42
CA THR A 141 -6.42 -10.49 -23.24
C THR A 141 -5.65 -11.28 -24.30
N ASP A 142 -4.48 -10.79 -24.66
CA ASP A 142 -3.51 -11.52 -25.49
C ASP A 142 -2.53 -12.35 -24.64
N TYR A 143 -2.60 -12.23 -23.30
CA TYR A 143 -1.82 -13.02 -22.36
C TYR A 143 -2.43 -14.42 -22.20
N ILE A 144 -1.81 -15.43 -22.83
CA ILE A 144 -2.30 -16.82 -22.83
C ILE A 144 -1.55 -17.62 -21.76
N ASP A 145 -2.20 -17.87 -20.63
CA ASP A 145 -1.70 -18.70 -19.50
C ASP A 145 -2.71 -19.79 -19.11
N ASP A 146 -3.82 -19.92 -19.82
CA ASP A 146 -4.87 -20.94 -19.58
C ASP A 146 -4.55 -22.22 -20.35
N GLU A 147 -4.76 -23.38 -19.70
CA GLU A 147 -4.62 -24.71 -20.33
C GLU A 147 -5.63 -24.95 -21.47
N LYS A 148 -6.80 -24.30 -21.41
CA LYS A 148 -7.90 -24.42 -22.39
C LYS A 148 -8.50 -23.07 -22.73
N PRO A 149 -7.74 -22.17 -23.35
CA PRO A 149 -8.20 -20.83 -23.64
C PRO A 149 -9.42 -20.84 -24.58
N LEU A 150 -10.29 -19.85 -24.41
CA LEU A 150 -11.39 -19.58 -25.32
C LEU A 150 -10.99 -18.40 -26.21
N TYR A 151 -10.64 -18.70 -27.46
CA TYR A 151 -10.19 -17.68 -28.43
C TYR A 151 -11.36 -16.81 -28.89
N VAL A 152 -11.11 -15.51 -29.05
CA VAL A 152 -12.11 -14.51 -29.40
C VAL A 152 -11.76 -13.89 -30.72
N GLY A 153 -12.64 -14.06 -31.71
CA GLY A 153 -12.55 -13.37 -33.01
C GLY A 153 -13.18 -11.98 -32.91
N VAL A 154 -12.46 -10.98 -33.39
CA VAL A 154 -12.92 -9.58 -33.40
C VAL A 154 -12.71 -8.96 -34.77
N ASP A 155 -13.55 -7.99 -35.12
CA ASP A 155 -13.37 -7.15 -36.29
C ASP A 155 -12.49 -5.91 -35.98
N ASN A 156 -12.28 -5.06 -36.98
CA ASN A 156 -11.43 -3.86 -36.89
C ASN A 156 -11.95 -2.79 -35.93
N VAL A 157 -13.19 -2.91 -35.43
CA VAL A 157 -13.81 -2.01 -34.44
C VAL A 157 -14.07 -2.72 -33.12
N MET A 158 -13.37 -3.83 -32.88
CA MET A 158 -13.46 -4.64 -31.65
C MET A 158 -14.83 -5.28 -31.41
N ARG A 159 -15.68 -5.44 -32.44
CA ARG A 159 -16.92 -6.21 -32.34
C ARG A 159 -16.59 -7.69 -32.38
N ILE A 160 -17.15 -8.47 -31.46
CA ILE A 160 -16.92 -9.92 -31.38
C ILE A 160 -17.78 -10.63 -32.46
N ASN A 161 -17.10 -11.41 -33.30
CA ASN A 161 -17.71 -12.20 -34.36
C ASN A 161 -17.77 -13.71 -34.05
N GLY A 162 -17.00 -14.20 -33.06
CA GLY A 162 -17.02 -15.60 -32.69
C GLY A 162 -16.16 -15.96 -31.47
N TYR A 163 -16.43 -17.16 -30.94
CA TYR A 163 -15.65 -17.79 -29.86
C TYR A 163 -15.25 -19.21 -30.26
N TYR A 164 -13.95 -19.50 -30.16
CA TYR A 164 -13.37 -20.73 -30.72
C TYR A 164 -12.56 -21.50 -29.68
N ASP A 165 -12.57 -22.84 -29.76
CA ASP A 165 -11.75 -23.70 -28.89
C ASP A 165 -10.30 -23.85 -29.41
N THR A 166 -10.02 -23.39 -30.63
CA THR A 166 -8.69 -23.39 -31.27
C THR A 166 -8.42 -22.05 -31.90
N PRO A 167 -7.13 -21.62 -32.03
CA PRO A 167 -6.78 -20.35 -32.64
C PRO A 167 -7.30 -20.27 -34.08
N GLN A 168 -7.85 -19.11 -34.47
CA GLN A 168 -8.22 -18.75 -35.83
C GLN A 168 -7.31 -17.64 -36.36
N ALA A 169 -7.29 -17.38 -37.63
CA ALA A 169 -6.40 -16.38 -38.24
C ALA A 169 -6.62 -14.95 -37.71
N ASP A 170 -7.82 -14.65 -37.26
CA ASP A 170 -8.30 -13.35 -36.74
C ASP A 170 -8.54 -13.36 -35.21
N SER A 171 -8.16 -14.43 -34.50
CA SER A 171 -8.34 -14.55 -33.04
C SER A 171 -7.02 -14.33 -32.29
N HIS A 172 -6.67 -13.06 -32.04
CA HIS A 172 -5.48 -12.68 -31.30
C HIS A 172 -5.71 -12.62 -29.79
N PHE A 173 -6.94 -12.69 -29.34
CA PHE A 173 -7.34 -12.59 -27.94
C PHE A 173 -7.95 -13.88 -27.41
N ILE A 174 -7.92 -14.02 -26.09
CA ILE A 174 -8.70 -15.01 -25.34
C ILE A 174 -9.67 -14.30 -24.39
N SER A 175 -10.74 -14.99 -23.97
CA SER A 175 -11.71 -14.47 -22.99
C SER A 175 -11.04 -14.32 -21.62
N ALA A 176 -11.14 -13.13 -21.02
CA ALA A 176 -10.51 -12.77 -19.76
C ALA A 176 -11.40 -13.05 -18.53
N GLY A 177 -12.57 -13.68 -18.67
CA GLY A 177 -13.44 -13.97 -17.52
C GLY A 177 -14.12 -12.76 -16.90
N ILE A 178 -14.13 -11.61 -17.57
CA ILE A 178 -14.76 -10.35 -17.14
C ILE A 178 -15.86 -10.00 -18.13
N TYR A 179 -17.09 -9.83 -17.64
CA TYR A 179 -18.28 -9.71 -18.47
C TYR A 179 -19.12 -8.49 -18.05
N GLY A 180 -19.14 -7.44 -18.87
CA GLY A 180 -20.11 -6.35 -18.78
C GLY A 180 -21.40 -6.73 -19.51
N LEU A 181 -22.53 -6.79 -18.81
CA LEU A 181 -23.75 -7.39 -19.27
C LEU A 181 -24.96 -6.49 -19.03
N THR A 182 -25.90 -6.50 -19.96
CA THR A 182 -27.19 -5.81 -19.85
C THR A 182 -28.35 -6.84 -19.82
N ALA A 183 -29.57 -6.40 -19.56
CA ALA A 183 -30.74 -7.29 -19.46
C ALA A 183 -30.92 -8.26 -20.66
N PRO A 184 -30.75 -7.85 -21.94
CA PRO A 184 -30.81 -8.80 -23.06
C PRO A 184 -29.85 -9.99 -22.96
N SER A 185 -28.67 -9.79 -22.35
CA SER A 185 -27.73 -10.90 -22.14
C SER A 185 -28.25 -11.92 -21.13
N LEU A 186 -29.03 -11.49 -20.13
CA LEU A 186 -29.63 -12.39 -19.14
C LEU A 186 -30.74 -13.26 -19.74
N ASP A 187 -31.47 -12.73 -20.74
CA ASP A 187 -32.49 -13.53 -21.47
C ASP A 187 -31.82 -14.66 -22.26
N ILE A 188 -30.65 -14.42 -22.84
CA ILE A 188 -29.85 -15.47 -23.49
C ILE A 188 -29.32 -16.49 -22.48
N LEU A 189 -28.92 -16.06 -21.28
CA LEU A 189 -28.51 -16.97 -20.21
C LEU A 189 -29.65 -17.93 -19.83
N GLU A 190 -30.87 -17.42 -19.64
CA GLU A 190 -32.05 -18.23 -19.34
C GLU A 190 -32.29 -19.27 -20.44
N ALA A 191 -32.28 -18.84 -21.69
CA ALA A 191 -32.44 -19.72 -22.86
C ALA A 191 -31.35 -20.81 -22.95
N CYS A 192 -30.11 -20.52 -22.55
CA CYS A 192 -29.03 -21.51 -22.49
C CYS A 192 -29.30 -22.57 -21.42
N ILE A 193 -29.72 -22.17 -20.23
CA ILE A 193 -30.03 -23.08 -19.12
C ILE A 193 -31.23 -23.99 -19.50
N GLU A 194 -32.27 -23.43 -20.11
CA GLU A 194 -33.43 -24.20 -20.61
C GLU A 194 -33.07 -25.26 -21.65
N LYS A 195 -32.03 -24.99 -22.47
CA LYS A 195 -31.47 -25.92 -23.44
C LYS A 195 -30.52 -26.96 -22.83
N GLY A 196 -30.24 -26.87 -21.52
CA GLY A 196 -29.33 -27.80 -20.83
C GLY A 196 -27.84 -27.46 -21.03
N GLU A 197 -27.53 -26.27 -21.49
CA GLU A 197 -26.13 -25.81 -21.59
C GLU A 197 -25.55 -25.58 -20.19
N SER A 198 -24.23 -25.82 -20.02
CA SER A 198 -23.62 -25.79 -18.68
C SER A 198 -22.30 -25.03 -18.56
N ARG A 199 -21.76 -24.50 -19.67
CA ARG A 199 -20.46 -23.85 -19.68
C ARG A 199 -20.55 -22.38 -20.09
N MET A 200 -19.81 -21.49 -19.44
CA MET A 200 -19.77 -20.05 -19.78
C MET A 200 -19.40 -19.81 -21.25
N ARG A 201 -18.51 -20.62 -21.85
CA ARG A 201 -18.18 -20.54 -23.29
C ARG A 201 -19.40 -20.76 -24.21
N ASN A 202 -20.37 -21.58 -23.80
CA ASN A 202 -21.60 -21.80 -24.57
C ASN A 202 -22.51 -20.57 -24.47
N PHE A 203 -22.61 -19.95 -23.30
CA PHE A 203 -23.31 -18.67 -23.14
C PHE A 203 -22.69 -17.56 -24.02
N GLN A 204 -21.37 -17.44 -24.04
CA GLN A 204 -20.67 -16.45 -24.88
C GLN A 204 -20.97 -16.69 -26.38
N ARG A 205 -20.95 -17.95 -26.83
CA ARG A 205 -21.32 -18.30 -28.21
C ARG A 205 -22.79 -17.99 -28.51
N ALA A 206 -23.68 -18.24 -27.55
CA ALA A 206 -25.10 -17.96 -27.69
C ALA A 206 -25.40 -16.46 -27.83
N LEU A 207 -24.63 -15.59 -27.14
CA LEU A 207 -24.75 -14.14 -27.28
C LEU A 207 -24.45 -13.70 -28.72
N VAL A 208 -23.38 -14.24 -29.34
CA VAL A 208 -23.04 -13.97 -30.76
C VAL A 208 -24.12 -14.51 -31.69
N ALA A 209 -24.56 -15.76 -31.47
CA ALA A 209 -25.59 -16.41 -32.30
C ALA A 209 -26.95 -15.69 -32.24
N ALA A 210 -27.26 -15.01 -31.15
CA ALA A 210 -28.46 -14.19 -30.98
C ALA A 210 -28.38 -12.84 -31.74
N GLY A 211 -27.23 -12.51 -32.32
CA GLY A 211 -27.04 -11.27 -33.06
C GLY A 211 -26.96 -10.03 -32.20
N LEU A 212 -26.69 -10.18 -30.91
CA LEU A 212 -26.50 -9.04 -30.01
C LEU A 212 -25.22 -8.27 -30.36
N GLN A 213 -25.24 -6.95 -30.15
CA GLN A 213 -24.04 -6.15 -30.31
C GLN A 213 -23.12 -6.42 -29.09
N ILE A 214 -22.02 -7.12 -29.34
CA ILE A 214 -21.04 -7.52 -28.35
C ILE A 214 -19.69 -6.97 -28.76
N GLU A 215 -19.01 -6.30 -27.83
CA GLU A 215 -17.70 -5.71 -28.07
C GLU A 215 -16.66 -6.30 -27.12
N ALA A 216 -15.42 -6.34 -27.58
CA ALA A 216 -14.26 -6.76 -26.79
C ALA A 216 -13.54 -5.54 -26.24
N TYR A 217 -13.08 -5.64 -24.98
CA TYR A 217 -12.20 -4.67 -24.35
C TYR A 217 -10.86 -5.34 -24.00
N PRO A 218 -9.74 -4.90 -24.59
CA PRO A 218 -8.44 -5.50 -24.33
C PRO A 218 -7.88 -5.10 -22.97
N LEU A 219 -7.46 -6.09 -22.20
CA LEU A 219 -6.73 -5.98 -20.94
C LEU A 219 -5.35 -6.59 -21.14
N THR A 220 -4.29 -5.97 -20.60
CA THR A 220 -2.91 -6.39 -20.89
C THR A 220 -2.58 -7.76 -20.29
N LYS A 221 -2.98 -8.01 -19.06
CA LYS A 221 -2.68 -9.27 -18.38
C LYS A 221 -3.81 -9.70 -17.46
N VAL A 222 -4.47 -10.78 -17.84
CA VAL A 222 -5.50 -11.42 -17.01
C VAL A 222 -5.21 -12.90 -16.91
N PHE A 223 -5.30 -13.46 -15.70
CA PHE A 223 -5.13 -14.89 -15.44
C PHE A 223 -5.88 -15.29 -14.16
N ASP A 224 -6.16 -16.57 -14.01
CA ASP A 224 -6.88 -17.11 -12.86
C ASP A 224 -5.91 -17.75 -11.86
N ILE A 225 -6.26 -17.72 -10.57
CA ILE A 225 -5.52 -18.41 -9.51
C ILE A 225 -6.00 -19.85 -9.42
N ASP A 226 -5.38 -20.75 -10.14
CA ASP A 226 -5.70 -22.20 -10.11
C ASP A 226 -4.63 -23.03 -9.37
N HIS A 227 -3.38 -22.57 -9.35
CA HIS A 227 -2.22 -23.24 -8.78
C HIS A 227 -1.47 -22.35 -7.79
N ILE A 228 -0.62 -22.96 -6.93
CA ILE A 228 0.26 -22.20 -6.01
C ILE A 228 1.19 -21.25 -6.79
N ASP A 229 1.64 -21.65 -7.97
CA ASP A 229 2.48 -20.79 -8.80
C ASP A 229 1.74 -19.57 -9.33
N ASP A 230 0.42 -19.63 -9.51
CA ASP A 230 -0.39 -18.47 -9.88
C ASP A 230 -0.49 -17.47 -8.73
N ILE A 231 -0.55 -17.95 -7.48
CA ILE A 231 -0.45 -17.09 -6.29
C ILE A 231 0.89 -16.36 -6.30
N ARG A 232 1.99 -17.07 -6.58
CA ARG A 232 3.33 -16.46 -6.68
C ARG A 232 3.42 -15.45 -7.84
N LYS A 233 2.86 -15.78 -9.01
CA LYS A 233 2.76 -14.85 -10.15
C LYS A 233 1.96 -13.60 -9.77
N ALA A 234 0.81 -13.77 -9.11
CA ALA A 234 -0.02 -12.66 -8.66
C ALA A 234 0.66 -11.81 -7.58
N ASP A 235 1.39 -12.43 -6.64
CA ASP A 235 2.24 -11.74 -5.66
C ASP A 235 3.36 -10.94 -6.34
N CYS A 236 3.84 -11.38 -7.49
CA CYS A 236 4.88 -10.73 -8.29
C CYS A 236 4.31 -9.77 -9.35
N CYS A 237 3.02 -9.84 -9.70
CA CYS A 237 2.38 -8.88 -10.60
C CYS A 237 2.38 -7.51 -9.94
N LYS A 238 3.04 -6.55 -10.57
CA LYS A 238 3.36 -5.25 -10.00
C LYS A 238 2.24 -4.27 -10.36
N GLY A 239 1.53 -3.76 -9.37
CA GLY A 239 0.76 -2.53 -9.51
C GLY A 239 1.70 -1.31 -9.40
N LYS A 240 1.22 -0.14 -9.76
CA LYS A 240 1.99 1.11 -9.69
C LYS A 240 2.40 1.44 -8.25
N THR A 241 3.63 1.86 -8.07
CA THR A 241 4.13 2.40 -6.81
C THR A 241 4.11 3.93 -6.88
N LEU A 242 3.44 4.56 -5.93
CA LEU A 242 3.50 6.01 -5.78
C LEU A 242 4.64 6.40 -4.84
N LEU A 243 5.50 7.28 -5.31
CA LEU A 243 6.59 7.88 -4.53
C LEU A 243 6.23 9.34 -4.27
N ILE A 244 6.13 9.74 -2.99
CA ILE A 244 5.73 11.10 -2.61
C ILE A 244 6.92 11.85 -2.06
N GLN A 245 7.34 12.88 -2.79
CA GLN A 245 8.40 13.78 -2.36
C GLN A 245 7.86 14.76 -1.31
N ARG A 246 8.63 14.97 -0.25
CA ARG A 246 8.35 15.94 0.82
C ARG A 246 8.22 17.36 0.25
N ALA A 247 7.26 18.12 0.77
CA ALA A 247 7.13 19.53 0.42
C ALA A 247 8.34 20.35 0.87
N ALA A 248 8.72 21.33 0.06
CA ALA A 248 9.90 22.19 0.26
C ALA A 248 9.97 22.84 1.65
N CYS A 249 8.83 23.24 2.20
CA CYS A 249 8.76 23.82 3.55
C CYS A 249 9.22 22.89 4.68
N TYR A 250 9.20 21.57 4.46
CA TYR A 250 9.70 20.59 5.42
C TYR A 250 11.11 20.10 5.14
N SER A 251 11.73 20.52 4.03
CA SER A 251 13.09 20.15 3.63
C SER A 251 13.79 21.26 2.83
N PRO A 252 13.84 22.50 3.34
CA PRO A 252 14.23 23.68 2.56
C PRO A 252 15.66 23.67 2.01
N ASN A 253 16.52 22.75 2.50
CA ASN A 253 17.92 22.63 2.06
C ASN A 253 18.24 21.23 1.49
N SER A 254 17.24 20.41 1.23
CA SER A 254 17.42 19.00 0.87
C SER A 254 16.43 18.51 -0.20
N GLU A 255 15.68 19.39 -0.86
CA GLU A 255 14.71 19.02 -1.91
C GLU A 255 15.31 18.14 -3.00
N GLU A 256 16.46 18.54 -3.55
CA GLU A 256 17.16 17.77 -4.58
C GLU A 256 17.65 16.42 -4.05
N LYS A 257 18.06 16.35 -2.78
CA LYS A 257 18.52 15.12 -2.15
C LYS A 257 17.36 14.16 -1.88
N ASP A 258 16.20 14.69 -1.48
CA ASP A 258 14.97 13.93 -1.27
C ASP A 258 14.43 13.38 -2.61
N LEU A 259 14.45 14.20 -3.66
CA LEU A 259 14.09 13.73 -5.00
C LEU A 259 15.05 12.64 -5.49
N ALA A 260 16.34 12.80 -5.27
CA ALA A 260 17.34 11.86 -5.75
C ALA A 260 17.23 10.47 -5.11
N ILE A 261 16.89 10.34 -3.81
CA ILE A 261 16.64 9.01 -3.22
C ILE A 261 15.36 8.39 -3.77
N LEU A 262 14.30 9.17 -4.02
CA LEU A 262 13.06 8.66 -4.62
C LEU A 262 13.29 8.21 -6.08
N GLN A 263 14.10 8.94 -6.84
CA GLN A 263 14.49 8.54 -8.20
C GLN A 263 15.28 7.23 -8.20
N GLU A 264 16.22 7.07 -7.25
CA GLU A 264 16.97 5.82 -7.12
C GLU A 264 16.07 4.64 -6.74
N VAL A 265 15.15 4.84 -5.80
CA VAL A 265 14.13 3.84 -5.46
C VAL A 265 13.24 3.53 -6.67
N GLY A 266 12.78 4.55 -7.39
CA GLY A 266 11.94 4.43 -8.58
C GLY A 266 12.63 3.64 -9.70
N SER A 267 13.94 3.83 -9.89
CA SER A 267 14.72 3.10 -10.90
C SER A 267 14.79 1.58 -10.66
N LEU A 268 14.60 1.15 -9.42
CA LEU A 268 14.60 -0.27 -9.01
C LEU A 268 13.19 -0.90 -9.04
N LEU A 269 12.17 -0.12 -9.38
CA LEU A 269 10.77 -0.53 -9.49
C LEU A 269 10.35 -0.48 -10.97
N GLU A 270 9.53 -1.42 -11.42
CA GLU A 270 9.12 -1.48 -12.83
C GLU A 270 8.11 -0.41 -13.21
N ASP A 271 7.22 -0.05 -12.29
CA ASP A 271 6.19 0.96 -12.51
C ASP A 271 6.07 1.86 -11.28
N ALA A 272 6.82 2.95 -11.28
CA ALA A 272 6.86 3.92 -10.20
C ALA A 272 6.58 5.33 -10.73
N THR A 273 5.74 6.07 -10.02
CA THR A 273 5.44 7.48 -10.31
C THR A 273 5.88 8.33 -9.13
N ILE A 274 6.67 9.36 -9.37
CA ILE A 274 7.07 10.34 -8.35
C ILE A 274 6.20 11.58 -8.50
N ILE A 275 5.59 12.03 -7.40
CA ILE A 275 4.84 13.29 -7.34
C ILE A 275 5.28 14.12 -6.14
N SER A 276 5.05 15.43 -6.18
CA SER A 276 5.21 16.28 -5.02
C SER A 276 4.11 16.04 -3.98
N GLU A 277 4.38 16.37 -2.72
CA GLU A 277 3.38 16.32 -1.65
C GLU A 277 2.18 17.22 -1.94
N ASP A 278 2.43 18.39 -2.54
CA ASP A 278 1.36 19.31 -2.93
C ASP A 278 0.46 18.72 -4.03
N ASP A 279 1.05 18.08 -5.04
CA ASP A 279 0.28 17.37 -6.07
C ASP A 279 -0.49 16.20 -5.49
N PHE A 280 0.11 15.47 -4.55
CA PHE A 280 -0.58 14.40 -3.83
C PHE A 280 -1.80 14.91 -3.09
N VAL A 281 -1.65 15.98 -2.31
CA VAL A 281 -2.78 16.60 -1.59
C VAL A 281 -3.84 17.10 -2.57
N ASN A 282 -3.45 17.78 -3.64
CA ASN A 282 -4.39 18.31 -4.64
C ASN A 282 -5.17 17.20 -5.35
N ARG A 283 -4.52 16.11 -5.75
CA ARG A 283 -5.15 14.99 -6.46
C ARG A 283 -6.08 14.17 -5.56
N PHE A 284 -5.73 14.02 -4.28
CA PHE A 284 -6.42 13.09 -3.39
C PHE A 284 -7.30 13.75 -2.32
N SER A 285 -7.29 15.10 -2.15
CA SER A 285 -8.18 15.78 -1.19
C SER A 285 -9.66 15.78 -1.59
N THR A 286 -9.98 15.74 -2.87
CA THR A 286 -11.36 15.74 -3.39
C THR A 286 -12.04 14.38 -3.30
N TYR A 287 -11.33 13.35 -2.87
CA TYR A 287 -11.83 11.98 -2.79
C TYR A 287 -12.96 11.79 -1.75
N ASN A 288 -13.16 12.74 -0.84
CA ASN A 288 -14.24 12.75 0.16
C ASN A 288 -15.45 13.64 -0.18
N GLN A 289 -15.40 14.39 -1.28
CA GLN A 289 -16.54 15.19 -1.72
C GLN A 289 -17.10 14.61 -3.00
N SER A 290 -18.29 14.06 -2.91
CA SER A 290 -19.07 13.56 -4.03
C SER A 290 -19.05 14.53 -5.21
N VAL A 291 -18.81 13.97 -6.42
CA VAL A 291 -19.29 14.44 -7.72
C VAL A 291 -18.34 15.27 -8.58
N SER A 292 -18.20 14.76 -9.68
CA SER A 292 -18.19 15.12 -11.08
C SER A 292 -17.00 14.52 -11.84
N SER A 293 -17.36 13.86 -12.88
CA SER A 293 -16.68 12.85 -13.67
C SER A 293 -15.65 13.38 -14.68
N GLU A 294 -14.78 14.29 -14.31
CA GLU A 294 -13.71 14.67 -15.25
C GLU A 294 -12.40 14.90 -14.48
N SER A 295 -11.47 13.97 -14.59
CA SER A 295 -10.07 14.04 -14.14
C SER A 295 -9.71 13.55 -12.71
N VAL A 296 -10.20 12.40 -12.28
CA VAL A 296 -9.62 11.73 -11.09
C VAL A 296 -8.91 10.46 -11.56
N GLU A 297 -7.58 10.52 -11.72
CA GLU A 297 -6.76 9.30 -11.69
C GLU A 297 -7.13 8.57 -10.40
N SER A 298 -7.75 7.41 -10.52
CA SER A 298 -8.28 6.70 -9.37
C SER A 298 -7.12 6.26 -8.48
N VAL A 299 -7.24 6.49 -7.17
CA VAL A 299 -6.31 6.00 -6.14
C VAL A 299 -6.08 4.50 -6.25
N ASN A 300 -7.02 3.77 -6.82
CA ASN A 300 -7.00 2.33 -7.04
C ASN A 300 -5.89 1.84 -7.99
N VAL A 301 -5.20 2.76 -8.68
CA VAL A 301 -4.04 2.45 -9.54
C VAL A 301 -2.81 2.07 -8.70
N TYR A 302 -2.69 2.58 -7.47
CA TYR A 302 -1.51 2.38 -6.63
C TYR A 302 -1.78 1.31 -5.58
N TYR A 303 -0.98 0.26 -5.55
CA TYR A 303 -1.07 -0.79 -4.53
C TYR A 303 -0.15 -0.53 -3.34
N GLN A 304 0.85 0.33 -3.52
CA GLN A 304 1.77 0.73 -2.46
C GLN A 304 2.26 2.17 -2.66
N ILE A 305 2.58 2.79 -1.55
CA ILE A 305 3.08 4.17 -1.50
C ILE A 305 4.38 4.19 -0.69
N ILE A 306 5.38 4.88 -1.19
CA ILE A 306 6.59 5.23 -0.45
C ILE A 306 6.54 6.73 -0.23
N SER A 307 6.43 7.17 1.02
CA SER A 307 6.11 8.56 1.32
C SER A 307 7.15 9.23 2.19
N MET A 308 7.57 10.42 1.75
CA MET A 308 8.31 11.39 2.56
C MET A 308 7.40 12.55 3.02
N ALA A 309 6.10 12.51 2.75
CA ALA A 309 5.15 13.58 3.07
C ALA A 309 5.04 13.82 4.59
N ARG A 310 4.83 15.08 5.00
CA ARG A 310 4.75 15.51 6.40
C ARG A 310 3.57 16.43 6.73
N SER A 311 2.93 17.04 5.75
CA SER A 311 1.81 17.94 6.04
C SER A 311 0.64 17.19 6.68
N PRO A 312 -0.09 17.78 7.62
CA PRO A 312 -1.24 17.14 8.25
C PRO A 312 -2.26 16.61 7.24
N LYS A 313 -2.52 17.38 6.18
CA LYS A 313 -3.45 16.95 5.10
C LYS A 313 -2.97 15.72 4.35
N ALA A 314 -1.68 15.66 3.99
CA ALA A 314 -1.12 14.49 3.33
C ALA A 314 -1.17 13.26 4.25
N LEU A 315 -0.85 13.43 5.53
CA LEU A 315 -0.90 12.34 6.50
C LEU A 315 -2.33 11.83 6.74
N ASP A 316 -3.34 12.71 6.74
CA ASP A 316 -4.75 12.31 6.85
C ASP A 316 -5.20 11.50 5.61
N ILE A 317 -4.73 11.89 4.41
CA ILE A 317 -5.01 11.13 3.19
C ILE A 317 -4.30 9.78 3.23
N LEU A 318 -3.02 9.72 3.61
CA LEU A 318 -2.27 8.47 3.73
C LEU A 318 -2.93 7.51 4.70
N GLU A 319 -3.38 8.00 5.87
CA GLU A 319 -4.11 7.20 6.86
C GLU A 319 -5.39 6.58 6.29
N GLN A 320 -6.17 7.35 5.52
CA GLN A 320 -7.35 6.83 4.84
C GLN A 320 -7.00 5.77 3.79
N LEU A 321 -5.89 5.92 3.06
CA LEU A 321 -5.42 4.95 2.10
C LEU A 321 -4.93 3.66 2.77
N GLU A 322 -4.24 3.77 3.91
CA GLU A 322 -3.84 2.65 4.77
C GLU A 322 -5.05 1.86 5.28
N GLN A 323 -6.11 2.55 5.73
CA GLN A 323 -7.37 1.93 6.14
C GLN A 323 -8.06 1.16 5.00
N ARG A 324 -7.82 1.56 3.76
CA ARG A 324 -8.31 0.86 2.55
C ARG A 324 -7.38 -0.28 2.09
N GLY A 325 -6.31 -0.56 2.83
CA GLY A 325 -5.39 -1.66 2.55
C GLY A 325 -4.20 -1.30 1.65
N ILE A 326 -4.04 -0.02 1.25
CA ILE A 326 -2.83 0.42 0.54
C ILE A 326 -1.66 0.42 1.51
N ARG A 327 -0.59 -0.24 1.12
CA ARG A 327 0.63 -0.28 1.93
C ARG A 327 1.40 1.03 1.81
N VAL A 328 1.62 1.71 2.92
CA VAL A 328 2.40 2.95 2.98
C VAL A 328 3.71 2.73 3.75
N LEU A 329 4.82 3.22 3.22
CA LEU A 329 6.16 3.16 3.81
C LEU A 329 6.82 4.55 3.70
N ASN A 330 7.08 5.29 4.78
CA ASN A 330 6.70 5.04 6.18
C ASN A 330 5.19 5.27 6.38
N PRO A 331 4.55 4.50 7.27
CA PRO A 331 3.13 4.69 7.55
C PRO A 331 2.85 6.04 8.23
N SER A 332 1.65 6.57 8.00
CA SER A 332 1.22 7.88 8.52
C SER A 332 1.38 8.02 10.04
N VAL A 333 1.07 6.95 10.76
CA VAL A 333 1.24 6.88 12.23
C VAL A 333 2.71 7.01 12.63
N GLY A 334 3.63 6.40 11.90
CA GLY A 334 5.07 6.48 12.16
C GLY A 334 5.62 7.89 11.90
N ILE A 335 5.21 8.52 10.81
CA ILE A 335 5.62 9.89 10.50
C ILE A 335 5.15 10.85 11.60
N ARG A 336 3.90 10.72 12.05
CA ARG A 336 3.37 11.51 13.19
C ARG A 336 4.12 11.22 14.50
N ALA A 337 4.52 9.97 14.71
CA ALA A 337 5.24 9.56 15.92
C ALA A 337 6.68 10.11 15.98
N CYS A 338 7.26 10.52 14.86
CA CYS A 338 8.60 11.12 14.79
C CYS A 338 8.67 12.60 15.24
N GLN A 339 7.61 13.15 15.84
CA GLN A 339 7.71 14.43 16.53
C GLN A 339 8.74 14.34 17.67
N ARG A 340 9.62 15.33 17.75
CA ARG A 340 10.81 15.30 18.64
C ARG A 340 10.45 15.09 20.12
N SER A 341 9.37 15.68 20.61
CA SER A 341 8.88 15.47 21.97
C SER A 341 8.41 14.04 22.22
N ASN A 342 7.74 13.43 21.25
CA ASN A 342 7.32 12.04 21.35
C ASN A 342 8.52 11.08 21.23
N VAL A 343 9.48 11.36 20.36
CA VAL A 343 10.73 10.57 20.26
C VAL A 343 11.47 10.58 21.59
N ASP A 344 11.67 11.76 22.21
CA ASP A 344 12.32 11.89 23.53
C ASP A 344 11.58 11.09 24.60
N LYS A 345 10.24 11.19 24.63
CA LYS A 345 9.39 10.43 25.57
C LYS A 345 9.55 8.92 25.36
N VAL A 346 9.42 8.42 24.12
CA VAL A 346 9.53 6.99 23.81
C VAL A 346 10.91 6.46 24.18
N MET A 347 11.97 7.23 23.90
CA MET A 347 13.33 6.84 24.29
C MET A 347 13.50 6.71 25.79
N ARG A 348 12.96 7.65 26.59
CA ARG A 348 12.99 7.61 28.06
C ARG A 348 12.24 6.40 28.63
N GLU A 349 11.01 6.20 28.16
CA GLU A 349 10.15 5.10 28.60
C GLU A 349 10.73 3.71 28.29
N ASN A 350 11.58 3.61 27.25
CA ASN A 350 12.18 2.36 26.80
C ASN A 350 13.68 2.22 27.11
N TYR A 351 14.22 3.12 27.95
CA TYR A 351 15.62 3.12 28.39
C TYR A 351 16.63 3.11 27.24
N LEU A 352 16.31 3.84 26.16
CA LEU A 352 17.24 4.03 25.03
C LEU A 352 18.27 5.11 25.35
N PRO A 353 19.48 5.05 24.78
CA PRO A 353 20.53 6.01 25.06
C PRO A 353 20.19 7.40 24.52
N LEU A 354 19.89 8.34 25.40
CA LEU A 354 19.58 9.73 25.07
C LEU A 354 20.38 10.69 25.97
N PRO A 355 20.52 11.98 25.60
CA PRO A 355 21.19 12.96 26.44
C PRO A 355 20.48 13.10 27.79
N PRO A 356 21.23 13.33 28.87
CA PRO A 356 20.65 13.56 30.21
C PRO A 356 19.89 14.90 30.25
N ASP A 357 18.98 15.03 31.23
CA ASP A 357 18.23 16.27 31.47
C ASP A 357 19.10 17.39 32.07
N LYS A 358 20.18 17.03 32.75
CA LYS A 358 21.11 17.95 33.40
C LYS A 358 22.54 17.62 33.03
N GLY A 359 23.35 18.64 32.88
CA GLY A 359 24.79 18.55 32.58
C GLY A 359 25.48 19.88 32.86
N ASP A 360 26.81 19.82 32.92
CA ASP A 360 27.65 20.99 33.27
C ASP A 360 28.16 21.72 32.00
N ASP A 361 27.96 21.14 30.80
CA ASP A 361 28.52 21.65 29.56
C ASP A 361 27.51 22.46 28.71
N GLY A 362 26.36 22.84 29.32
CA GLY A 362 25.30 23.57 28.66
C GLY A 362 24.13 22.70 28.18
N TYR A 363 23.21 23.33 27.46
CA TYR A 363 21.93 22.72 27.09
C TYR A 363 21.55 23.06 25.64
N TRP A 364 20.77 22.17 25.04
CA TRP A 364 20.10 22.40 23.78
C TRP A 364 18.61 22.54 24.00
N VAL A 365 18.03 23.63 23.50
CA VAL A 365 16.57 23.84 23.43
C VAL A 365 16.16 23.70 21.96
N LYS A 366 15.34 22.70 21.66
CA LYS A 366 14.96 22.33 20.31
C LYS A 366 13.43 22.44 20.15
N ARG A 367 12.99 23.08 19.07
CA ARG A 367 11.58 23.05 18.66
C ARG A 367 11.13 21.61 18.44
N ALA A 368 9.93 21.25 18.91
CA ALA A 368 9.46 19.86 18.90
C ALA A 368 8.11 19.65 18.19
N ASP A 369 7.31 20.69 17.98
CA ASP A 369 6.01 20.64 17.30
C ASP A 369 6.12 20.37 15.80
N THR A 370 7.23 20.73 15.17
CA THR A 370 7.52 20.51 13.75
C THR A 370 9.04 20.43 13.52
N ALA A 371 9.45 20.07 12.30
CA ALA A 371 10.84 20.12 11.90
C ALA A 371 11.39 21.55 12.03
N ALA A 372 12.69 21.69 12.39
CA ALA A 372 13.35 22.99 12.46
C ALA A 372 13.26 23.72 11.11
N GLN A 373 12.68 24.91 11.11
CA GLN A 373 12.49 25.76 9.91
C GLN A 373 13.58 26.81 9.78
N SER A 374 14.27 27.11 10.89
CA SER A 374 15.36 28.07 10.94
C SER A 374 16.44 27.62 11.93
N LYS A 375 17.60 28.25 11.84
CA LYS A 375 18.69 28.03 12.82
C LYS A 375 18.26 28.37 14.25
N GLU A 376 17.29 29.26 14.41
CA GLU A 376 16.75 29.70 15.69
C GLU A 376 15.84 28.68 16.37
N ASP A 377 15.49 27.59 15.68
CA ASP A 377 14.65 26.51 16.21
C ASP A 377 15.46 25.46 16.97
N VAL A 378 16.81 25.56 16.96
CA VAL A 378 17.73 24.73 17.73
C VAL A 378 18.78 25.64 18.36
N CYS A 379 18.61 25.92 19.65
CA CYS A 379 19.44 26.90 20.37
C CYS A 379 20.31 26.21 21.42
N PHE A 380 21.59 26.59 21.47
CA PHE A 380 22.49 26.25 22.57
C PHE A 380 22.38 27.29 23.68
N CYS A 381 22.36 26.84 24.92
CA CYS A 381 22.31 27.62 26.14
C CYS A 381 23.47 27.21 27.06
N HIS A 382 24.18 28.17 27.63
CA HIS A 382 25.31 27.91 28.52
C HIS A 382 24.82 27.44 29.90
N ASP A 383 23.70 27.94 30.34
CA ASP A 383 23.11 27.63 31.66
C ASP A 383 21.57 27.57 31.60
N TRP A 384 20.97 27.21 32.72
CA TRP A 384 19.52 27.07 32.81
C TRP A 384 18.76 28.42 32.70
N SER A 385 19.41 29.53 33.06
CA SER A 385 18.80 30.86 32.92
C SER A 385 18.62 31.23 31.43
N GLU A 386 19.57 30.85 30.57
CA GLU A 386 19.45 31.01 29.13
C GLU A 386 18.36 30.06 28.55
N VAL A 387 18.24 28.83 29.07
CA VAL A 387 17.17 27.90 28.69
C VAL A 387 15.80 28.54 28.87
N GLU A 388 15.54 29.15 30.04
CA GLU A 388 14.26 29.79 30.32
C GLU A 388 13.98 31.01 29.43
N LYS A 389 15.01 31.79 29.07
CA LYS A 389 14.90 32.91 28.12
C LYS A 389 14.53 32.40 26.72
N ILE A 390 15.21 31.35 26.23
CA ILE A 390 14.95 30.77 24.93
C ILE A 390 13.55 30.16 24.87
N LYS A 391 13.11 29.42 25.90
CA LYS A 391 11.73 28.92 26.00
C LYS A 391 10.70 30.05 25.94
N SER A 392 10.96 31.15 26.63
CA SER A 392 10.10 32.33 26.58
C SER A 392 10.03 32.94 25.17
N THR A 393 11.17 32.99 24.45
CA THR A 393 11.22 33.44 23.06
C THR A 393 10.45 32.49 22.13
N PHE A 394 10.56 31.18 22.31
CA PHE A 394 9.79 30.19 21.55
C PHE A 394 8.29 30.38 21.78
N MET A 395 7.88 30.58 23.04
CA MET A 395 6.48 30.82 23.39
C MET A 395 5.94 32.09 22.72
N GLN A 396 6.72 33.19 22.67
CA GLN A 396 6.36 34.42 21.96
C GLN A 396 6.20 34.22 20.45
N ARG A 397 6.94 33.28 19.87
CA ARG A 397 6.81 32.86 18.46
C ARG A 397 5.68 31.84 18.24
N GLY A 398 4.89 31.51 19.28
CA GLY A 398 3.81 30.52 19.20
C GLY A 398 4.28 29.07 19.27
N ILE A 399 5.56 28.79 19.56
CA ILE A 399 6.13 27.46 19.70
C ILE A 399 5.95 27.02 21.15
N THR A 400 5.03 26.11 21.41
CA THR A 400 4.68 25.63 22.76
C THR A 400 5.30 24.29 23.09
N ASP A 401 5.70 23.50 22.10
CA ASP A 401 6.33 22.20 22.27
C ASP A 401 7.83 22.30 22.02
N VAL A 402 8.64 22.03 23.06
CA VAL A 402 10.09 22.11 23.04
C VAL A 402 10.73 20.95 23.82
N VAL A 403 11.85 20.45 23.34
CA VAL A 403 12.70 19.49 24.03
C VAL A 403 13.94 20.20 24.54
N THR A 404 14.31 19.94 25.79
CA THR A 404 15.53 20.45 26.42
C THR A 404 16.40 19.28 26.84
N GLN A 405 17.65 19.25 26.38
CA GLN A 405 18.62 18.18 26.66
C GLN A 405 19.97 18.79 27.02
N ALA A 406 20.71 18.17 27.94
CA ALA A 406 22.07 18.61 28.22
C ALA A 406 22.98 18.37 27.00
N HIS A 407 23.94 19.27 26.82
CA HIS A 407 24.98 19.08 25.82
C HIS A 407 25.89 17.90 26.20
N VAL A 408 26.18 17.05 25.22
CA VAL A 408 27.08 15.91 25.39
C VAL A 408 28.31 16.12 24.53
N LYS A 409 29.49 16.03 25.13
CA LYS A 409 30.78 16.09 24.42
C LYS A 409 31.10 14.76 23.77
N GLY A 410 31.55 14.78 22.53
CA GLY A 410 31.94 13.58 21.78
C GLY A 410 31.92 13.82 20.28
N ASP A 411 32.11 12.74 19.53
CA ASP A 411 32.06 12.76 18.07
C ASP A 411 30.61 12.67 17.59
N VAL A 412 30.22 13.59 16.71
CA VAL A 412 28.91 13.52 16.04
C VAL A 412 28.95 12.47 14.96
N VAL A 413 28.03 11.52 15.05
CA VAL A 413 27.87 10.41 14.09
C VAL A 413 26.47 10.46 13.53
N LYS A 414 26.35 10.57 12.21
CA LYS A 414 25.10 10.44 11.48
C LYS A 414 24.86 8.98 11.12
N PHE A 415 23.64 8.48 11.35
CA PHE A 415 23.28 7.11 10.99
C PHE A 415 22.05 7.05 10.11
N TYR A 416 21.94 5.96 9.35
CA TYR A 416 20.85 5.63 8.45
C TYR A 416 20.51 4.16 8.54
N GLY A 417 19.22 3.81 8.50
CA GLY A 417 18.80 2.42 8.53
C GLY A 417 17.46 2.17 7.84
N VAL A 418 17.25 0.91 7.47
CA VAL A 418 15.96 0.38 7.00
C VAL A 418 15.68 -0.90 7.78
N GLU A 419 14.66 -0.83 8.62
CA GLU A 419 14.28 -1.89 9.58
C GLU A 419 14.09 -3.24 8.90
N GLY A 420 14.67 -4.29 9.51
CA GLY A 420 14.52 -5.68 9.09
C GLY A 420 15.24 -6.06 7.80
N THR A 421 16.07 -5.18 7.23
CA THR A 421 16.84 -5.46 6.00
C THR A 421 18.31 -5.72 6.27
N GLY A 422 18.79 -5.47 7.50
CA GLY A 422 20.20 -5.47 7.84
C GLY A 422 20.99 -4.27 7.31
N PHE A 423 20.32 -3.36 6.59
CA PHE A 423 20.96 -2.14 6.13
C PHE A 423 21.07 -1.13 7.28
N PHE A 424 22.30 -0.82 7.67
CA PHE A 424 22.67 0.24 8.60
C PHE A 424 24.00 0.85 8.18
N ARG A 425 24.09 2.18 8.14
CA ARG A 425 25.31 2.93 7.81
C ARG A 425 25.46 4.08 8.78
N TYR A 426 26.70 4.38 9.15
CA TYR A 426 27.03 5.54 9.94
C TYR A 426 28.26 6.26 9.40
N TYR A 427 28.34 7.54 9.68
CA TYR A 427 29.40 8.44 9.19
C TYR A 427 29.73 9.47 10.27
N TYR A 428 31.00 9.72 10.48
CA TYR A 428 31.42 10.82 11.36
C TYR A 428 31.19 12.17 10.67
N SER A 429 30.92 13.22 11.46
CA SER A 429 30.88 14.59 10.95
C SER A 429 32.28 14.97 10.45
N GLY A 430 32.35 15.54 9.23
CA GLY A 430 33.64 15.90 8.62
C GLY A 430 34.21 14.85 7.65
N ASP A 431 33.63 13.67 7.52
CA ASP A 431 33.94 12.73 6.43
C ASP A 431 33.57 13.29 5.04
N ASP A 432 32.74 14.34 5.03
CA ASP A 432 32.37 15.14 3.87
C ASP A 432 32.62 16.64 4.11
N THR A 433 32.71 17.41 3.02
CA THR A 433 32.79 18.87 3.06
C THR A 433 31.49 19.58 3.48
N GLU A 434 30.44 18.85 3.81
CA GLU A 434 29.16 19.38 4.27
C GLU A 434 29.19 19.65 5.78
N THR A 435 29.49 20.87 6.16
CA THR A 435 29.32 21.35 7.56
C THR A 435 27.85 21.51 7.89
N LYS A 436 27.38 20.87 8.97
CA LYS A 436 26.05 21.05 9.53
C LYS A 436 26.10 21.81 10.85
N PHE A 437 24.97 22.45 11.17
CA PHE A 437 24.76 23.37 12.27
C PHE A 437 24.62 22.64 13.63
N GLY A 438 24.97 23.33 14.71
CA GLY A 438 24.64 22.94 16.06
C GLY A 438 25.71 22.11 16.76
N ASP A 439 25.44 20.83 17.06
CA ASP A 439 26.34 19.99 17.86
C ASP A 439 27.74 19.83 17.23
N GLU A 440 27.86 19.85 15.91
CA GLU A 440 29.15 19.79 15.19
C GLU A 440 30.04 21.01 15.45
N GLU A 441 29.47 22.23 15.50
CA GLU A 441 30.22 23.44 15.84
C GLU A 441 30.78 23.41 17.27
N ARG A 442 30.04 22.77 18.19
CA ARG A 442 30.41 22.68 19.60
C ARG A 442 31.40 21.56 19.89
N ASN A 443 31.20 20.40 19.29
CA ASN A 443 32.06 19.24 19.49
C ASN A 443 33.36 19.27 18.65
N GLY A 444 33.39 20.09 17.59
CA GLY A 444 34.55 20.25 16.74
C GLY A 444 34.78 19.07 15.78
N LYS A 445 36.04 18.93 15.32
CA LYS A 445 36.41 17.85 14.40
C LYS A 445 36.36 16.49 15.14
N PRO A 446 35.87 15.41 14.48
CA PRO A 446 35.81 14.09 15.08
C PRO A 446 37.20 13.57 15.46
N ARG A 447 37.27 12.90 16.58
CA ARG A 447 38.46 12.19 17.08
C ARG A 447 38.43 10.71 16.72
N TYR A 448 37.32 10.25 16.10
CA TYR A 448 37.04 8.87 15.68
C TYR A 448 37.06 7.90 16.86
N TYR A 449 36.36 8.27 17.95
CA TYR A 449 36.20 7.40 19.09
C TYR A 449 35.56 6.08 18.71
N SER A 450 36.16 4.99 19.15
CA SER A 450 35.65 3.63 18.91
C SER A 450 34.37 3.39 19.70
N PHE A 451 33.36 2.79 19.07
CA PHE A 451 32.11 2.39 19.72
C PHE A 451 31.53 1.14 19.05
N SER A 452 30.50 0.53 19.66
CA SER A 452 29.78 -0.61 19.09
C SER A 452 28.71 -0.11 18.11
N SER A 453 29.00 -0.16 16.80
CA SER A 453 28.02 0.18 15.78
C SER A 453 26.83 -0.78 15.74
N SER A 454 27.02 -2.05 16.14
CA SER A 454 25.94 -3.03 16.27
C SER A 454 24.97 -2.69 17.40
N ASN A 455 25.45 -2.12 18.52
CA ASN A 455 24.57 -1.66 19.59
C ASN A 455 23.78 -0.42 19.15
N LEU A 456 24.42 0.54 18.48
CA LEU A 456 23.72 1.71 17.92
C LEU A 456 22.65 1.29 16.90
N GLN A 457 22.96 0.33 16.04
CA GLN A 457 21.98 -0.25 15.11
C GLN A 457 20.80 -0.86 15.87
N ALA A 458 21.06 -1.70 16.87
CA ALA A 458 20.01 -2.36 17.64
C ALA A 458 19.09 -1.35 18.36
N ASP A 459 19.67 -0.31 18.97
CA ASP A 459 18.90 0.74 19.64
C ASP A 459 18.10 1.59 18.64
N ALA A 460 18.67 1.93 17.50
CA ALA A 460 17.99 2.66 16.44
C ALA A 460 16.86 1.83 15.81
N GLU A 461 17.06 0.54 15.57
CA GLU A 461 16.01 -0.37 15.07
C GLU A 461 14.89 -0.56 16.11
N LYS A 462 15.24 -0.68 17.40
CA LYS A 462 14.24 -0.73 18.47
C LYS A 462 13.40 0.55 18.49
N LEU A 463 14.02 1.72 18.36
CA LEU A 463 13.30 3.00 18.29
C LEU A 463 12.43 3.08 17.03
N ALA A 464 12.94 2.67 15.87
CA ALA A 464 12.19 2.61 14.62
C ALA A 464 10.94 1.73 14.73
N CYS A 465 11.07 0.55 15.36
CA CYS A 465 9.96 -0.35 15.62
C CYS A 465 8.90 0.27 16.55
N LEU A 466 9.33 0.88 17.66
CA LEU A 466 8.44 1.54 18.63
C LEU A 466 7.68 2.71 18.00
N LEU A 467 8.32 3.47 17.12
CA LEU A 467 7.73 4.59 16.39
C LEU A 467 7.00 4.16 15.11
N GLN A 468 7.08 2.89 14.71
CA GLN A 468 6.57 2.38 13.43
C GLN A 468 7.16 3.13 12.22
N THR A 469 8.46 3.40 12.25
CA THR A 469 9.18 4.19 11.23
C THR A 469 10.28 3.34 10.61
N PRO A 470 9.95 2.39 9.72
CA PRO A 470 10.93 1.45 9.18
C PRO A 470 12.04 2.07 8.33
N ILE A 471 11.82 3.23 7.70
CA ILE A 471 12.89 3.98 7.01
C ILE A 471 13.28 5.14 7.92
N TYR A 472 14.50 5.12 8.45
CA TYR A 472 14.91 6.05 9.49
C TYR A 472 16.35 6.53 9.32
N GLY A 473 16.65 7.61 10.01
CA GLY A 473 17.99 8.12 10.22
C GLY A 473 18.07 9.01 11.45
N GLY A 474 19.26 9.41 11.81
CA GLY A 474 19.44 10.26 12.98
C GLY A 474 20.88 10.66 13.21
N ASP A 475 21.08 11.34 14.33
CA ASP A 475 22.39 11.74 14.79
C ASP A 475 22.65 11.21 16.20
N ALA A 476 23.88 10.78 16.47
CA ALA A 476 24.33 10.32 17.77
C ALA A 476 25.63 11.00 18.17
N ILE A 477 25.90 11.10 19.48
CA ILE A 477 27.18 11.53 20.01
C ILE A 477 27.90 10.33 20.60
N VAL A 478 29.09 10.04 20.10
CA VAL A 478 29.99 8.99 20.61
C VAL A 478 31.01 9.61 21.53
N ARG A 479 31.09 9.12 22.76
CA ARG A 479 32.05 9.61 23.78
C ARG A 479 33.38 8.86 23.71
N GLU A 480 34.38 9.42 24.39
CA GLU A 480 35.73 8.85 24.48
C GLU A 480 35.76 7.42 25.08
N ASP A 481 34.83 7.11 25.98
CA ASP A 481 34.69 5.80 26.63
C ASP A 481 33.94 4.76 25.76
N GLY A 482 33.58 5.12 24.54
CA GLY A 482 32.84 4.28 23.61
C GLY A 482 31.32 4.22 23.85
N SER A 483 30.82 4.90 24.91
CA SER A 483 29.37 5.08 25.09
C SER A 483 28.83 6.10 24.06
N TYR A 484 27.51 6.02 23.79
CA TYR A 484 26.86 6.96 22.86
C TYR A 484 25.47 7.37 23.37
N VAL A 485 24.98 8.48 22.82
CA VAL A 485 23.58 8.92 22.99
C VAL A 485 23.02 9.33 21.62
N ILE A 486 21.76 8.99 21.36
CA ILE A 486 21.02 9.43 20.17
C ILE A 486 20.43 10.81 20.46
N ILE A 487 20.76 11.79 19.66
CA ILE A 487 20.39 13.20 19.85
C ILE A 487 19.31 13.69 18.89
N ASP A 488 19.11 12.97 17.79
CA ASP A 488 18.04 13.20 16.83
C ASP A 488 17.64 11.92 16.12
N PHE A 489 16.35 11.78 15.78
CA PHE A 489 15.82 10.64 15.05
C PHE A 489 14.73 11.12 14.09
N ASN A 490 14.84 10.76 12.83
CA ASN A 490 14.02 11.29 11.76
C ASN A 490 13.45 10.15 10.90
N ASP A 491 12.20 10.33 10.46
CA ASP A 491 11.59 9.55 9.39
C ASP A 491 12.27 9.89 8.06
N PHE A 492 12.41 8.91 7.21
CA PHE A 492 12.83 8.96 5.81
C PHE A 492 13.90 10.03 5.50
N PRO A 493 15.17 9.83 5.85
CA PRO A 493 16.26 10.73 5.48
C PRO A 493 16.59 10.65 3.99
N SER A 494 17.32 11.63 3.46
CA SER A 494 17.71 11.70 2.06
C SER A 494 18.81 10.71 1.64
N PHE A 495 19.43 9.98 2.59
CA PHE A 495 20.50 8.99 2.36
C PHE A 495 21.63 9.47 1.45
N SER A 496 22.00 10.75 1.53
CA SER A 496 22.92 11.40 0.59
C SER A 496 24.27 10.69 0.43
N ARG A 497 24.73 9.96 1.48
CA ARG A 497 26.01 9.26 1.52
C ARG A 497 25.95 7.77 1.11
N CYS A 498 24.75 7.18 1.06
CA CYS A 498 24.55 5.73 0.83
C CYS A 498 23.28 5.44 0.01
N ARG A 499 22.94 6.33 -0.93
CA ARG A 499 21.66 6.37 -1.63
C ARG A 499 21.35 5.06 -2.35
N GLU A 500 22.29 4.54 -3.13
CA GLU A 500 22.10 3.31 -3.90
C GLU A 500 21.83 2.08 -3.01
N GLU A 501 22.60 1.93 -1.92
CA GLU A 501 22.39 0.83 -0.97
C GLU A 501 21.08 1.00 -0.20
N ALA A 502 20.74 2.21 0.19
CA ALA A 502 19.49 2.54 0.86
C ALA A 502 18.28 2.25 -0.03
N ALA A 503 18.33 2.63 -1.31
CA ALA A 503 17.26 2.34 -2.27
C ALA A 503 17.01 0.84 -2.42
N LYS A 504 18.06 0.03 -2.53
CA LYS A 504 17.96 -1.45 -2.54
C LYS A 504 17.32 -1.99 -1.27
N ALA A 505 17.69 -1.45 -0.10
CA ALA A 505 17.12 -1.84 1.19
C ALA A 505 15.62 -1.44 1.29
N ILE A 506 15.25 -0.22 0.87
CA ILE A 506 13.86 0.25 0.85
C ILE A 506 13.00 -0.66 -0.03
N VAL A 507 13.42 -0.96 -1.25
CA VAL A 507 12.73 -1.89 -2.14
C VAL A 507 12.67 -3.30 -1.56
N GLY A 508 13.74 -3.75 -0.90
CA GLY A 508 13.78 -5.01 -0.16
C GLY A 508 12.73 -5.06 0.96
N ARG A 509 12.61 -3.98 1.75
CA ARG A 509 11.61 -3.86 2.83
C ARG A 509 10.18 -3.87 2.28
N MET A 510 9.95 -3.25 1.14
CA MET A 510 8.64 -3.30 0.47
C MET A 510 8.25 -4.72 0.04
N LYS A 511 9.21 -5.56 -0.35
CA LYS A 511 8.96 -6.95 -0.76
C LYS A 511 8.74 -7.91 0.41
N GLN A 512 9.15 -7.55 1.63
CA GLN A 512 8.95 -8.39 2.82
C GLN A 512 7.47 -8.41 3.20
N LYS A 513 6.93 -9.62 3.49
CA LYS A 513 5.58 -9.77 4.07
C LYS A 513 5.58 -9.11 5.45
N VAL A 514 4.64 -8.21 5.70
CA VAL A 514 4.39 -7.73 7.06
C VAL A 514 3.71 -8.87 7.80
N GLU A 515 4.45 -9.57 8.65
CA GLU A 515 3.83 -10.37 9.71
C GLU A 515 3.12 -9.36 10.63
N VAL A 516 1.79 -9.38 10.57
CA VAL A 516 0.95 -8.66 11.53
C VAL A 516 1.14 -9.36 12.87
N SER A 517 2.16 -8.96 13.62
CA SER A 517 2.31 -9.36 15.02
C SER A 517 1.15 -8.73 15.79
N ARG A 518 0.17 -9.58 16.13
CA ARG A 518 -0.92 -9.25 17.04
C ARG A 518 -0.32 -8.66 18.31
N LYS A 519 -0.82 -7.53 18.76
CA LYS A 519 -0.45 -6.78 19.97
C LYS A 519 -0.36 -7.60 21.30
N SER A 520 -0.55 -8.92 21.28
CA SER A 520 -0.50 -9.80 22.45
C SER A 520 0.86 -10.46 22.70
N SER A 521 1.81 -10.50 21.75
CA SER A 521 3.09 -11.19 21.94
C SER A 521 4.28 -10.29 22.26
N LEU A 522 4.19 -8.99 22.04
CA LEU A 522 5.28 -8.05 22.39
C LEU A 522 5.41 -7.81 23.90
N ASN A 523 4.32 -7.92 24.65
CA ASN A 523 4.38 -7.84 26.12
C ASN A 523 4.93 -9.10 26.80
N GLU A 524 4.95 -10.26 26.13
CA GLU A 524 5.50 -11.50 26.68
C GLU A 524 7.00 -11.65 26.37
N LYS A 525 7.44 -11.34 25.14
CA LYS A 525 8.88 -11.40 24.81
C LYS A 525 9.74 -10.37 25.55
N CYS A 526 9.21 -9.16 25.82
CA CYS A 526 9.92 -8.18 26.65
C CYS A 526 10.02 -8.57 28.13
N LYS A 527 9.15 -9.47 28.63
CA LYS A 527 9.24 -9.97 30.02
C LYS A 527 10.25 -11.11 30.18
N ASP A 528 10.43 -11.93 29.16
CA ASP A 528 11.37 -13.06 29.20
C ASP A 528 12.83 -12.59 29.09
N ASP A 529 13.11 -11.52 28.34
CA ASP A 529 14.46 -10.94 28.25
C ASP A 529 14.89 -10.16 29.52
N MET A 530 13.96 -9.71 30.34
CA MET A 530 14.28 -9.07 31.61
C MET A 530 14.62 -10.10 32.71
N ASN A 531 14.11 -11.32 32.62
CA ASN A 531 14.42 -12.39 33.59
C ASN A 531 15.73 -13.13 33.31
N SER A 532 16.37 -12.92 32.18
CA SER A 532 17.64 -13.54 31.82
C SER A 532 18.88 -12.67 32.13
N ARG A 533 18.68 -11.45 32.66
CA ARG A 533 19.76 -10.49 32.97
C ARG A 533 19.81 -10.07 34.45
N SER A 534 19.12 -10.79 35.34
CA SER A 534 19.27 -10.64 36.80
C SER A 534 20.20 -11.69 37.38
#